data_9b3ba530a3460f47c43c2789ee08428e
#
_entry.id   9b3ba530a3460f47c43c2789ee08428e
#
_cell.length_a   1.000
_cell.length_b   1.000
_cell.length_c   1.000
_cell.angle_alpha   90.00
_cell.angle_beta   90.00
_cell.angle_gamma   90.00
#
_symmetry.space_group_name_H-M   'P 1'
#
loop_
_entity.id
_entity.type
_entity.pdbx_description
1 polymer ?
#
loop_
_entity_poly.entity_id
_entity_poly.type
_entity_poly.pdbx_seq_one_letter_code
_entity_poly.pdbx_strand_id
1 'polypeptide(L)'
;MKSLKCATYGDGLKIIDVESIFSRGLPGFSIVGLASTSIKESTERVKAALLALDFAFPAQKITINLSPSDLPKSGSHFDLSIALLIALQKAKSLEKIFVFGELGLDGSVKSTANLFSILLFLSTQVQNAKILVPSEIAAKASMIPNLEIYGVSTLEEAIKFFSDAEFAKSTHFNATHELFSNVIEVGGKRYVPNLNFELDFKDVLGQERAKRACIIAAVGMHNILFEGSPGSGKSMCAKRLVYIMAPQSLEEVLKSAAYRSLNLQDSEFTSTRAFRSPHHTSTKSSIFGGGSNVAKIGEIALANGGVLFFDEFPHFSKQVIESLREPLEDNQIHIARVNSKVTYETKFIFVAAQNPCTCGNLFSRNLNCKCSENDIKNYKA
;
A
#
# COMPACT_ATOMS: atom_id res chain seq x y z
N MET A 1 11.06 -32.57 -0.95
CA MET A 1 10.35 -31.38 -0.49
C MET A 1 10.14 -30.46 -1.70
N LYS A 2 8.95 -29.97 -1.94
CA LYS A 2 8.65 -29.04 -3.01
C LYS A 2 8.18 -27.73 -2.38
N SER A 3 8.49 -26.63 -3.02
CA SER A 3 8.09 -25.32 -2.54
C SER A 3 7.66 -24.39 -3.68
N LEU A 4 6.67 -23.56 -3.39
CA LEU A 4 6.28 -22.40 -4.16
C LEU A 4 6.43 -21.16 -3.29
N LYS A 5 6.47 -19.98 -3.88
CA LYS A 5 6.54 -18.73 -3.14
C LYS A 5 5.16 -18.09 -3.08
N CYS A 6 4.89 -17.42 -1.97
CA CYS A 6 3.76 -16.56 -1.76
C CYS A 6 4.24 -15.33 -0.98
N ALA A 7 3.35 -14.42 -0.62
CA ALA A 7 3.69 -13.31 0.26
C ALA A 7 2.47 -12.94 1.11
N THR A 8 2.73 -12.34 2.26
CA THR A 8 1.70 -11.76 3.12
C THR A 8 2.10 -10.34 3.51
N TYR A 9 1.09 -9.51 3.77
CA TYR A 9 1.30 -8.14 4.25
C TYR A 9 0.77 -7.99 5.67
N GLY A 10 1.63 -7.57 6.57
CA GLY A 10 1.33 -7.30 7.97
C GLY A 10 2.23 -6.17 8.47
N ASP A 11 3.26 -6.48 9.23
CA ASP A 11 4.36 -5.55 9.52
C ASP A 11 5.32 -5.49 8.32
N GLY A 12 4.85 -4.85 7.23
CA GLY A 12 5.48 -4.85 5.91
C GLY A 12 5.20 -6.14 5.11
N LEU A 13 5.72 -6.17 3.88
CA LEU A 13 5.65 -7.36 3.04
C LEU A 13 6.64 -8.42 3.53
N LYS A 14 6.17 -9.65 3.63
CA LYS A 14 6.99 -10.83 3.95
C LYS A 14 6.79 -11.89 2.89
N ILE A 15 7.89 -12.35 2.31
CA ILE A 15 7.90 -13.48 1.38
C ILE A 15 7.76 -14.77 2.19
N ILE A 16 6.88 -15.65 1.74
CA ILE A 16 6.54 -16.92 2.39
C ILE A 16 6.85 -18.05 1.44
N ASP A 17 7.66 -18.99 1.90
CA ASP A 17 7.85 -20.27 1.21
C ASP A 17 6.74 -21.22 1.65
N VAL A 18 5.95 -21.66 0.68
CA VAL A 18 4.91 -22.68 0.87
C VAL A 18 5.51 -24.02 0.50
N GLU A 19 5.64 -24.91 1.47
CA GLU A 19 6.35 -26.19 1.34
C GLU A 19 5.41 -27.36 1.59
N SER A 20 5.59 -28.46 0.86
CA SER A 20 4.81 -29.68 1.05
C SER A 20 5.68 -30.89 1.40
N ILE A 21 5.20 -31.67 2.36
CA ILE A 21 5.77 -32.96 2.72
C ILE A 21 4.66 -34.03 2.75
N PHE A 22 4.93 -35.14 2.11
CA PHE A 22 4.09 -36.32 2.10
C PHE A 22 4.79 -37.43 2.90
N SER A 23 4.16 -37.90 3.96
CA SER A 23 4.73 -38.90 4.86
C SER A 23 3.80 -40.09 5.02
N ARG A 24 4.37 -41.26 5.32
CA ARG A 24 3.60 -42.47 5.67
C ARG A 24 2.84 -42.23 6.97
N GLY A 25 1.59 -42.65 7.04
CA GLY A 25 0.75 -42.53 8.22
C GLY A 25 -0.73 -42.49 7.87
N LEU A 26 -1.58 -42.26 8.86
CA LEU A 26 -3.01 -42.08 8.63
C LEU A 26 -3.23 -40.93 7.66
N PRO A 27 -4.07 -41.10 6.60
CA PRO A 27 -4.39 -40.01 5.68
C PRO A 27 -4.89 -38.81 6.43
N GLY A 28 -4.30 -37.64 6.15
CA GLY A 28 -4.66 -36.40 6.79
C GLY A 28 -4.03 -35.20 6.07
N PHE A 29 -4.65 -34.04 6.21
CA PHE A 29 -4.17 -32.81 5.64
C PHE A 29 -4.07 -31.73 6.74
N SER A 30 -2.89 -31.17 6.92
CA SER A 30 -2.62 -30.14 7.94
C SER A 30 -1.74 -29.02 7.42
N ILE A 31 -2.00 -27.81 7.90
CA ILE A 31 -1.23 -26.62 7.58
C ILE A 31 -0.57 -26.11 8.88
N VAL A 32 0.73 -25.84 8.84
CA VAL A 32 1.55 -25.37 9.96
C VAL A 32 2.26 -24.06 9.59
N GLY A 33 2.77 -23.29 10.57
CA GLY A 33 3.49 -22.04 10.36
C GLY A 33 2.69 -20.78 10.72
N LEU A 34 2.09 -20.74 11.92
CA LEU A 34 1.28 -19.63 12.43
C LEU A 34 0.17 -19.15 11.45
N ALA A 35 -0.51 -20.13 10.84
CA ALA A 35 -1.63 -19.89 9.94
C ALA A 35 -2.86 -19.35 10.71
N SER A 36 -3.47 -18.27 10.23
CA SER A 36 -4.74 -17.74 10.73
C SER A 36 -5.90 -18.73 10.49
N THR A 37 -7.07 -18.43 11.08
CA THR A 37 -8.28 -19.22 10.85
C THR A 37 -8.62 -19.30 9.35
N SER A 38 -8.52 -18.19 8.60
CA SER A 38 -8.79 -18.16 7.16
C SER A 38 -7.90 -19.13 6.36
N ILE A 39 -6.63 -19.30 6.74
CA ILE A 39 -5.72 -20.26 6.10
C ILE A 39 -6.02 -21.69 6.57
N LYS A 40 -6.48 -21.88 7.80
CA LYS A 40 -6.93 -23.22 8.25
C LYS A 40 -8.15 -23.69 7.48
N GLU A 41 -9.08 -22.79 7.16
CA GLU A 41 -10.24 -23.06 6.29
C GLU A 41 -9.84 -23.39 4.85
N SER A 42 -8.65 -22.97 4.39
CA SER A 42 -8.10 -23.35 3.09
C SER A 42 -8.03 -24.88 2.92
N THR A 43 -7.89 -25.63 4.02
CA THR A 43 -7.89 -27.09 3.99
C THR A 43 -9.14 -27.64 3.32
N GLU A 44 -10.31 -27.10 3.65
CA GLU A 44 -11.59 -27.56 3.10
C GLU A 44 -11.77 -27.05 1.66
N ARG A 45 -11.43 -25.78 1.37
CA ARG A 45 -11.53 -25.21 0.01
C ARG A 45 -10.62 -25.94 -0.97
N VAL A 46 -9.35 -26.14 -0.61
CA VAL A 46 -8.36 -26.86 -1.42
C VAL A 46 -8.81 -28.30 -1.68
N LYS A 47 -9.32 -28.99 -0.65
CA LYS A 47 -9.83 -30.34 -0.78
C LYS A 47 -11.03 -30.44 -1.72
N ALA A 48 -12.00 -29.54 -1.57
CA ALA A 48 -13.17 -29.47 -2.44
C ALA A 48 -12.78 -29.16 -3.90
N ALA A 49 -11.93 -28.18 -4.13
CA ALA A 49 -11.47 -27.80 -5.46
C ALA A 49 -10.70 -28.93 -6.17
N LEU A 50 -9.87 -29.66 -5.44
CA LEU A 50 -9.16 -30.83 -6.00
C LEU A 50 -10.11 -31.99 -6.31
N LEU A 51 -11.11 -32.24 -5.46
CA LEU A 51 -12.13 -33.30 -5.71
C LEU A 51 -13.03 -32.93 -6.90
N ALA A 52 -13.32 -31.64 -7.12
CA ALA A 52 -14.07 -31.17 -8.29
C ALA A 52 -13.35 -31.45 -9.63
N LEU A 53 -12.03 -31.67 -9.61
CA LEU A 53 -11.21 -32.09 -10.75
C LEU A 53 -10.97 -33.59 -10.78
N ASP A 54 -11.77 -34.40 -10.10
CA ASP A 54 -11.59 -35.86 -9.95
C ASP A 54 -10.18 -36.26 -9.45
N PHE A 55 -9.51 -35.33 -8.73
CA PHE A 55 -8.18 -35.62 -8.20
C PHE A 55 -8.25 -36.61 -7.03
N ALA A 56 -7.61 -37.76 -7.20
CA ALA A 56 -7.51 -38.75 -6.13
C ALA A 56 -6.52 -38.28 -5.05
N PHE A 57 -7.04 -37.93 -3.87
CA PHE A 57 -6.18 -37.55 -2.74
C PHE A 57 -5.25 -38.69 -2.36
N PRO A 58 -3.96 -38.43 -2.17
CA PRO A 58 -3.02 -39.48 -1.77
C PRO A 58 -3.35 -40.04 -0.39
N ALA A 59 -3.31 -41.37 -0.26
CA ALA A 59 -3.49 -42.05 1.02
C ALA A 59 -2.26 -41.89 1.93
N GLN A 60 -1.86 -40.65 2.18
CA GLN A 60 -0.68 -40.26 2.95
C GLN A 60 -1.02 -39.07 3.87
N LYS A 61 -0.19 -38.83 4.88
CA LYS A 61 -0.26 -37.64 5.67
C LYS A 61 0.39 -36.47 4.89
N ILE A 62 -0.42 -35.45 4.55
CA ILE A 62 0.01 -34.23 3.87
C ILE A 62 0.23 -33.15 4.92
N THR A 63 1.42 -32.57 4.95
CA THR A 63 1.72 -31.41 5.78
C THR A 63 2.21 -30.27 4.88
N ILE A 64 1.51 -29.14 4.92
CA ILE A 64 1.94 -27.91 4.28
C ILE A 64 2.56 -27.02 5.36
N ASN A 65 3.77 -26.55 5.12
CA ASN A 65 4.47 -25.60 5.99
C ASN A 65 4.55 -24.23 5.33
N LEU A 66 4.18 -23.20 6.08
CA LEU A 66 4.31 -21.78 5.67
C LEU A 66 5.52 -21.19 6.40
N SER A 67 6.65 -21.08 5.71
CA SER A 67 7.93 -20.62 6.28
C SER A 67 8.18 -19.15 5.97
N PRO A 68 8.73 -18.36 6.94
CA PRO A 68 9.17 -18.72 8.28
C PRO A 68 8.00 -18.91 9.29
N SER A 69 8.17 -19.76 10.29
CA SER A 69 7.11 -20.16 11.22
C SER A 69 6.80 -19.15 12.33
N ASP A 70 7.66 -18.16 12.54
CA ASP A 70 7.55 -17.13 13.57
C ASP A 70 6.67 -15.91 13.15
N LEU A 71 6.30 -15.87 11.87
CA LEU A 71 5.46 -14.78 11.33
C LEU A 71 3.99 -15.23 11.23
N PRO A 72 3.02 -14.45 11.71
CA PRO A 72 1.61 -14.73 11.47
C PRO A 72 1.27 -14.52 9.98
N LYS A 73 0.53 -15.46 9.40
CA LYS A 73 0.04 -15.39 8.02
C LYS A 73 -1.48 -15.33 8.02
N SER A 74 -2.03 -14.56 7.10
CA SER A 74 -3.47 -14.40 6.92
C SER A 74 -3.83 -14.21 5.45
N GLY A 75 -5.05 -14.56 5.11
CA GLY A 75 -5.60 -14.42 3.76
C GLY A 75 -5.78 -15.76 3.05
N SER A 76 -6.81 -15.81 2.20
CA SER A 76 -7.16 -17.00 1.39
C SER A 76 -6.35 -17.11 0.10
N HIS A 77 -5.53 -16.10 -0.23
CA HIS A 77 -4.69 -16.11 -1.43
C HIS A 77 -3.57 -17.18 -1.43
N PHE A 78 -3.40 -17.92 -0.35
CA PHE A 78 -2.52 -19.09 -0.28
C PHE A 78 -3.13 -20.35 -0.86
N ASP A 79 -4.45 -20.40 -1.07
CA ASP A 79 -5.17 -21.63 -1.46
C ASP A 79 -4.60 -22.25 -2.73
N LEU A 80 -4.37 -21.41 -3.77
CA LEU A 80 -3.85 -21.89 -5.05
C LEU A 80 -2.45 -22.50 -4.92
N SER A 81 -1.55 -21.90 -4.16
CA SER A 81 -0.20 -22.42 -3.95
C SER A 81 -0.22 -23.75 -3.19
N ILE A 82 -1.12 -23.90 -2.21
CA ILE A 82 -1.31 -25.13 -1.44
C ILE A 82 -1.87 -26.25 -2.34
N ALA A 83 -2.91 -25.96 -3.13
CA ALA A 83 -3.52 -26.92 -4.04
C ALA A 83 -2.53 -27.43 -5.09
N LEU A 84 -1.75 -26.53 -5.70
CA LEU A 84 -0.73 -26.88 -6.69
C LEU A 84 0.36 -27.80 -6.11
N LEU A 85 0.80 -27.56 -4.89
CA LEU A 85 1.78 -28.44 -4.23
C LEU A 85 1.24 -29.85 -3.99
N ILE A 86 -0.06 -30.00 -3.79
CA ILE A 86 -0.72 -31.31 -3.65
C ILE A 86 -0.91 -31.95 -5.02
N ALA A 87 -1.46 -31.19 -6.00
CA ALA A 87 -1.72 -31.70 -7.34
C ALA A 87 -0.43 -32.14 -8.06
N LEU A 88 0.62 -31.34 -7.93
CA LEU A 88 1.91 -31.57 -8.59
C LEU A 88 2.89 -32.39 -7.76
N GLN A 89 2.42 -33.17 -6.80
CA GLN A 89 3.28 -34.02 -5.93
C GLN A 89 4.21 -34.98 -6.70
N LYS A 90 3.82 -35.42 -7.90
CA LYS A 90 4.61 -36.37 -8.73
C LYS A 90 5.58 -35.64 -9.69
N ALA A 91 5.51 -34.30 -9.86
CA ALA A 91 6.44 -33.57 -10.69
C ALA A 91 7.88 -33.69 -10.17
N LYS A 92 8.88 -33.75 -11.05
CA LYS A 92 10.30 -33.87 -10.63
C LYS A 92 10.80 -32.65 -9.88
N SER A 93 10.46 -31.46 -10.37
CA SER A 93 10.79 -30.15 -9.77
C SER A 93 9.69 -29.15 -10.09
N LEU A 94 9.55 -28.11 -9.29
CA LEU A 94 8.70 -26.96 -9.57
C LEU A 94 9.59 -25.73 -9.75
N GLU A 95 9.26 -24.89 -10.72
CA GLU A 95 9.88 -23.58 -10.86
C GLU A 95 9.53 -22.73 -9.62
N LYS A 96 10.51 -22.00 -9.09
CA LYS A 96 10.28 -21.11 -7.94
C LYS A 96 9.59 -19.82 -8.40
N ILE A 97 8.28 -19.87 -8.52
CA ILE A 97 7.44 -18.73 -8.85
C ILE A 97 6.58 -18.34 -7.67
N PHE A 98 6.09 -17.08 -7.68
CA PHE A 98 5.08 -16.66 -6.74
C PHE A 98 3.70 -17.07 -7.24
N VAL A 99 2.88 -17.62 -6.34
CA VAL A 99 1.54 -18.11 -6.65
C VAL A 99 0.55 -17.53 -5.68
N PHE A 100 -0.47 -16.86 -6.20
CA PHE A 100 -1.54 -16.25 -5.41
C PHE A 100 -2.90 -16.59 -6.00
N GLY A 101 -3.87 -16.86 -5.15
CA GLY A 101 -5.26 -17.07 -5.55
C GLY A 101 -6.07 -17.74 -4.45
N GLU A 102 -7.30 -17.30 -4.26
CA GLU A 102 -8.30 -17.99 -3.45
C GLU A 102 -9.00 -19.02 -4.34
N LEU A 103 -9.31 -20.18 -3.80
CA LEU A 103 -10.03 -21.22 -4.52
C LEU A 103 -11.53 -21.21 -4.19
N GLY A 104 -12.36 -21.21 -5.22
CA GLY A 104 -13.74 -21.63 -5.11
C GLY A 104 -13.84 -23.16 -4.91
N LEU A 105 -14.94 -23.63 -4.36
CA LEU A 105 -15.19 -25.05 -4.17
C LEU A 105 -15.31 -25.83 -5.51
N ASP A 106 -15.60 -25.12 -6.58
CA ASP A 106 -15.68 -25.59 -7.97
C ASP A 106 -14.33 -25.58 -8.70
N GLY A 107 -13.25 -25.20 -8.02
CA GLY A 107 -11.92 -25.04 -8.61
C GLY A 107 -11.67 -23.74 -9.34
N SER A 108 -12.59 -22.76 -9.28
CA SER A 108 -12.37 -21.39 -9.78
C SER A 108 -11.28 -20.69 -8.98
N VAL A 109 -10.46 -19.85 -9.64
CA VAL A 109 -9.39 -19.06 -9.02
C VAL A 109 -9.83 -17.60 -8.93
N LYS A 110 -9.89 -17.05 -7.71
CA LYS A 110 -10.42 -15.72 -7.40
C LYS A 110 -9.37 -14.82 -6.77
N SER A 111 -9.48 -13.51 -7.02
CA SER A 111 -8.65 -12.51 -6.37
C SER A 111 -9.14 -12.19 -4.96
N THR A 112 -8.23 -11.83 -4.08
CA THR A 112 -8.56 -11.26 -2.77
C THR A 112 -8.40 -9.74 -2.79
N ALA A 113 -9.14 -9.04 -1.95
CA ALA A 113 -9.19 -7.57 -1.94
C ALA A 113 -7.81 -6.90 -1.75
N ASN A 114 -6.89 -7.55 -1.05
CA ASN A 114 -5.54 -7.02 -0.77
C ASN A 114 -4.45 -7.54 -1.73
N LEU A 115 -4.79 -8.41 -2.68
CA LEU A 115 -3.80 -9.04 -3.55
C LEU A 115 -3.01 -8.00 -4.37
N PHE A 116 -3.70 -7.01 -4.94
CA PHE A 116 -3.03 -5.96 -5.71
C PHE A 116 -2.02 -5.17 -4.86
N SER A 117 -2.36 -4.86 -3.61
CA SER A 117 -1.42 -4.22 -2.68
C SER A 117 -0.20 -5.09 -2.40
N ILE A 118 -0.41 -6.40 -2.20
CA ILE A 118 0.69 -7.36 -2.00
C ILE A 118 1.64 -7.36 -3.21
N LEU A 119 1.10 -7.38 -4.43
CA LEU A 119 1.90 -7.37 -5.66
C LEU A 119 2.67 -6.05 -5.82
N LEU A 120 2.06 -4.90 -5.52
CA LEU A 120 2.73 -3.61 -5.53
C LEU A 120 3.92 -3.56 -4.56
N PHE A 121 3.74 -4.02 -3.33
CA PHE A 121 4.84 -4.10 -2.38
C PHE A 121 5.90 -5.13 -2.79
N LEU A 122 5.47 -6.26 -3.37
CA LEU A 122 6.39 -7.29 -3.84
C LEU A 122 7.31 -6.75 -4.94
N SER A 123 6.79 -5.93 -5.87
CA SER A 123 7.57 -5.34 -6.97
C SER A 123 8.68 -4.39 -6.50
N THR A 124 8.59 -3.87 -5.27
CA THR A 124 9.67 -3.06 -4.68
C THR A 124 10.81 -3.91 -4.09
N GLN A 125 10.55 -5.19 -3.80
CA GLN A 125 11.52 -6.10 -3.18
C GLN A 125 12.14 -7.10 -4.15
N VAL A 126 11.50 -7.39 -5.29
CA VAL A 126 11.96 -8.34 -6.28
C VAL A 126 12.04 -7.70 -7.66
N GLN A 127 12.88 -8.26 -8.54
CA GLN A 127 12.98 -7.83 -9.93
C GLN A 127 12.72 -9.03 -10.85
N ASN A 128 11.91 -8.81 -11.89
CA ASN A 128 11.58 -9.80 -12.93
C ASN A 128 11.06 -11.12 -12.33
N ALA A 129 10.26 -11.02 -11.27
CA ALA A 129 9.68 -12.18 -10.64
C ALA A 129 8.48 -12.71 -11.43
N LYS A 130 8.46 -14.01 -11.68
CA LYS A 130 7.31 -14.70 -12.28
C LYS A 130 6.22 -14.90 -11.24
N ILE A 131 5.01 -14.48 -11.58
CA ILE A 131 3.88 -14.50 -10.66
C ILE A 131 2.65 -15.07 -11.35
N LEU A 132 2.07 -16.11 -10.76
CA LEU A 132 0.79 -16.70 -11.17
C LEU A 132 -0.33 -16.10 -10.30
N VAL A 133 -1.32 -15.48 -10.93
CA VAL A 133 -2.43 -14.79 -10.28
C VAL A 133 -3.77 -15.15 -10.92
N PRO A 134 -4.90 -14.85 -10.27
CA PRO A 134 -6.22 -14.93 -10.90
C PRO A 134 -6.30 -14.03 -12.15
N SER A 135 -6.89 -14.54 -13.24
CA SER A 135 -7.02 -13.82 -14.51
C SER A 135 -7.73 -12.48 -14.38
N GLU A 136 -8.68 -12.36 -13.44
CA GLU A 136 -9.44 -11.12 -13.20
C GLU A 136 -8.57 -9.93 -12.79
N ILE A 137 -7.40 -10.17 -12.16
CA ILE A 137 -6.47 -9.10 -11.75
C ILE A 137 -5.25 -9.03 -12.67
N ALA A 138 -5.01 -10.04 -13.52
CA ALA A 138 -3.77 -10.18 -14.26
C ALA A 138 -3.45 -8.99 -15.17
N ALA A 139 -4.44 -8.44 -15.87
CA ALA A 139 -4.26 -7.27 -16.73
C ALA A 139 -3.79 -6.04 -15.92
N LYS A 140 -4.41 -5.77 -14.77
CA LYS A 140 -4.01 -4.66 -13.89
C LYS A 140 -2.65 -4.93 -13.22
N ALA A 141 -2.41 -6.17 -12.80
CA ALA A 141 -1.15 -6.57 -12.18
C ALA A 141 0.04 -6.49 -13.16
N SER A 142 -0.16 -6.77 -14.46
CA SER A 142 0.90 -6.70 -15.47
C SER A 142 1.39 -5.27 -15.75
N MET A 143 0.64 -4.25 -15.35
CA MET A 143 1.09 -2.86 -15.37
C MET A 143 2.11 -2.54 -14.27
N ILE A 144 2.27 -3.41 -13.26
CA ILE A 144 3.25 -3.23 -12.19
C ILE A 144 4.65 -3.56 -12.73
N PRO A 145 5.60 -2.61 -12.73
CA PRO A 145 6.96 -2.89 -13.19
C PRO A 145 7.64 -3.94 -12.32
N ASN A 146 8.65 -4.61 -12.87
CA ASN A 146 9.47 -5.64 -12.22
C ASN A 146 8.76 -6.98 -11.96
N LEU A 147 7.55 -7.19 -12.48
CA LEU A 147 6.81 -8.43 -12.35
C LEU A 147 6.47 -9.01 -13.73
N GLU A 148 6.60 -10.32 -13.87
CA GLU A 148 6.11 -11.10 -15.02
C GLU A 148 4.81 -11.79 -14.60
N ILE A 149 3.69 -11.36 -15.12
CA ILE A 149 2.37 -11.79 -14.66
C ILE A 149 1.79 -12.85 -15.59
N TYR A 150 1.35 -13.94 -15.00
CA TYR A 150 0.62 -15.04 -15.64
C TYR A 150 -0.75 -15.16 -14.98
N GLY A 151 -1.82 -15.23 -15.78
CA GLY A 151 -3.20 -15.25 -15.29
C GLY A 151 -3.86 -16.59 -15.55
N VAL A 152 -4.55 -17.14 -14.53
CA VAL A 152 -5.35 -18.35 -14.61
C VAL A 152 -6.72 -18.16 -13.98
N SER A 153 -7.73 -18.82 -14.55
CA SER A 153 -9.12 -18.72 -14.09
C SER A 153 -9.54 -19.96 -13.28
N THR A 154 -8.88 -21.08 -13.46
CA THR A 154 -9.19 -22.35 -12.79
C THR A 154 -7.95 -23.06 -12.26
N LEU A 155 -8.16 -23.95 -11.29
CA LEU A 155 -7.09 -24.82 -10.77
C LEU A 155 -6.54 -25.75 -11.84
N GLU A 156 -7.37 -26.20 -12.80
CA GLU A 156 -6.93 -27.02 -13.92
C GLU A 156 -5.94 -26.25 -14.82
N GLU A 157 -6.25 -25.00 -15.18
CA GLU A 157 -5.33 -24.12 -15.92
C GLU A 157 -4.03 -23.89 -15.15
N ALA A 158 -4.11 -23.71 -13.83
CA ALA A 158 -2.93 -23.56 -12.99
C ALA A 158 -2.05 -24.82 -12.96
N ILE A 159 -2.62 -26.01 -12.96
CA ILE A 159 -1.88 -27.28 -13.06
C ILE A 159 -1.25 -27.40 -14.47
N LYS A 160 -2.00 -27.04 -15.51
CA LYS A 160 -1.52 -27.06 -16.92
C LYS A 160 -0.36 -26.11 -17.13
N PHE A 161 -0.37 -24.93 -16.48
CA PHE A 161 0.73 -23.95 -16.50
C PHE A 161 2.09 -24.59 -16.17
N PHE A 162 2.16 -25.51 -15.22
CA PHE A 162 3.40 -26.19 -14.81
C PHE A 162 3.77 -27.39 -15.69
N SER A 163 2.83 -27.91 -16.48
CA SER A 163 3.04 -29.13 -17.31
C SER A 163 3.20 -28.83 -18.80
N ASP A 164 2.72 -27.67 -19.28
CA ASP A 164 2.68 -27.29 -20.69
C ASP A 164 3.30 -25.90 -20.87
N ALA A 165 4.51 -25.85 -21.42
CA ALA A 165 5.26 -24.60 -21.62
C ALA A 165 4.62 -23.66 -22.66
N GLU A 166 3.86 -24.19 -23.64
CA GLU A 166 3.15 -23.35 -24.61
C GLU A 166 1.91 -22.73 -23.99
N PHE A 167 1.18 -23.50 -23.18
CA PHE A 167 0.08 -22.96 -22.41
C PHE A 167 0.55 -21.90 -21.43
N ALA A 168 1.66 -22.12 -20.72
CA ALA A 168 2.23 -21.12 -19.80
C ALA A 168 2.53 -19.80 -20.52
N LYS A 169 3.07 -19.83 -21.74
CA LYS A 169 3.28 -18.62 -22.55
C LYS A 169 1.98 -17.92 -22.92
N SER A 170 0.92 -18.65 -23.22
CA SER A 170 -0.38 -18.08 -23.59
C SER A 170 -1.09 -17.37 -22.43
N THR A 171 -0.74 -17.71 -21.19
CA THR A 171 -1.29 -17.09 -19.96
C THR A 171 -0.52 -15.82 -19.52
N HIS A 172 0.53 -15.43 -20.26
CA HIS A 172 1.32 -14.24 -19.95
C HIS A 172 0.56 -12.96 -20.30
N PHE A 173 0.49 -12.06 -19.34
CA PHE A 173 -0.08 -10.73 -19.49
C PHE A 173 1.04 -9.69 -19.57
N ASN A 174 0.96 -8.82 -20.57
CA ASN A 174 1.94 -7.76 -20.79
C ASN A 174 1.21 -6.44 -21.11
N ALA A 175 0.78 -5.74 -20.09
CA ALA A 175 0.27 -4.39 -20.19
C ALA A 175 1.26 -3.42 -19.54
N THR A 176 1.46 -2.26 -20.17
CA THR A 176 2.32 -1.19 -19.63
C THR A 176 1.47 0.03 -19.33
N HIS A 177 1.75 0.70 -18.23
CA HIS A 177 1.11 1.96 -17.91
C HIS A 177 1.90 3.13 -18.54
N GLU A 178 1.20 4.12 -19.10
CA GLU A 178 1.82 5.26 -19.80
C GLU A 178 2.86 6.01 -18.92
N LEU A 179 2.62 6.12 -17.62
CA LEU A 179 3.56 6.75 -16.69
C LEU A 179 4.94 6.10 -16.68
N PHE A 180 5.02 4.79 -16.95
CA PHE A 180 6.29 4.07 -16.90
C PHE A 180 7.03 4.08 -18.23
N SER A 181 6.43 4.61 -19.30
CA SER A 181 7.09 4.81 -20.61
C SER A 181 8.03 6.03 -20.59
N ASN A 182 7.81 6.99 -19.70
CA ASN A 182 8.55 8.25 -19.61
C ASN A 182 9.48 8.33 -18.39
N VAL A 183 9.92 7.18 -17.87
CA VAL A 183 10.82 7.12 -16.72
C VAL A 183 12.20 7.67 -17.09
N ILE A 184 12.73 8.58 -16.26
CA ILE A 184 14.09 9.11 -16.37
C ILE A 184 15.00 8.47 -15.32
N GLU A 185 16.23 8.17 -15.68
CA GLU A 185 17.21 7.62 -14.77
C GLU A 185 18.23 8.69 -14.35
N VAL A 186 18.36 8.88 -13.04
CA VAL A 186 19.32 9.82 -12.44
C VAL A 186 20.00 9.14 -11.28
N GLY A 187 21.34 9.03 -11.33
CA GLY A 187 22.13 8.42 -10.24
C GLY A 187 21.74 6.97 -9.92
N GLY A 188 21.37 6.17 -10.93
CA GLY A 188 20.95 4.78 -10.77
C GLY A 188 19.54 4.60 -10.19
N LYS A 189 18.78 5.70 -10.02
CA LYS A 189 17.36 5.66 -9.59
C LYS A 189 16.46 6.10 -10.74
N ARG A 190 15.31 5.44 -10.86
CA ARG A 190 14.28 5.72 -11.85
C ARG A 190 13.24 6.67 -11.27
N TYR A 191 12.95 7.75 -11.98
CA TYR A 191 11.99 8.78 -11.58
C TYR A 191 10.89 8.91 -12.62
N VAL A 192 9.67 9.15 -12.16
CA VAL A 192 8.49 9.38 -12.99
C VAL A 192 8.21 10.89 -12.99
N PRO A 193 8.50 11.61 -14.09
CA PRO A 193 8.26 13.04 -14.15
C PRO A 193 6.77 13.34 -14.08
N ASN A 194 6.40 14.38 -13.32
CA ASN A 194 5.04 14.89 -13.36
C ASN A 194 4.87 15.75 -14.63
N LEU A 195 3.96 15.35 -15.49
CA LEU A 195 3.63 16.08 -16.71
C LEU A 195 2.24 16.76 -16.63
N ASN A 196 1.51 16.53 -15.54
CA ASN A 196 0.20 17.12 -15.32
C ASN A 196 0.24 18.11 -14.14
N PHE A 197 0.05 19.39 -14.46
CA PHE A 197 0.06 20.49 -13.49
C PHE A 197 -1.33 21.13 -13.45
N GLU A 198 -2.21 20.61 -12.61
CA GLU A 198 -3.56 21.15 -12.41
C GLU A 198 -3.53 22.55 -11.75
N LEU A 199 -2.52 22.80 -10.92
CA LEU A 199 -2.33 24.08 -10.23
C LEU A 199 -0.90 24.59 -10.43
N ASP A 200 -0.75 25.90 -10.58
CA ASP A 200 0.54 26.57 -10.78
C ASP A 200 0.68 27.76 -9.82
N PHE A 201 1.90 28.01 -9.35
CA PHE A 201 2.21 29.21 -8.55
C PHE A 201 2.08 30.53 -9.31
N LYS A 202 2.04 30.53 -10.67
CA LYS A 202 1.72 31.71 -11.46
C LYS A 202 0.34 32.30 -11.15
N ASP A 203 -0.60 31.46 -10.68
CA ASP A 203 -1.95 31.86 -10.30
C ASP A 203 -1.97 32.60 -8.95
N VAL A 204 -0.90 32.53 -8.17
CA VAL A 204 -0.77 33.24 -6.89
C VAL A 204 -0.21 34.63 -7.15
N LEU A 205 -1.07 35.62 -7.11
CA LEU A 205 -0.65 37.01 -7.28
C LEU A 205 0.04 37.54 -6.02
N GLY A 206 1.21 38.16 -6.20
CA GLY A 206 2.03 38.63 -5.08
C GLY A 206 2.56 37.45 -4.21
N GLN A 207 2.59 37.66 -2.90
CA GLN A 207 3.01 36.68 -1.89
C GLN A 207 4.44 36.11 -2.12
N GLU A 208 5.37 36.94 -2.57
CA GLU A 208 6.72 36.52 -2.98
C GLU A 208 7.50 35.78 -1.86
N ARG A 209 7.30 36.23 -0.59
CA ARG A 209 7.91 35.55 0.58
C ARG A 209 7.35 34.16 0.77
N ALA A 210 6.03 33.97 0.64
CA ALA A 210 5.39 32.68 0.78
C ALA A 210 5.79 31.74 -0.38
N LYS A 211 5.83 32.24 -1.61
CA LYS A 211 6.32 31.48 -2.79
C LYS A 211 7.74 30.98 -2.57
N ARG A 212 8.65 31.89 -2.13
CA ARG A 212 10.04 31.53 -1.84
C ARG A 212 10.14 30.49 -0.73
N ALA A 213 9.35 30.64 0.33
CA ALA A 213 9.30 29.65 1.41
C ALA A 213 8.82 28.27 0.91
N CYS A 214 7.81 28.24 0.01
CA CYS A 214 7.35 27.02 -0.63
C CYS A 214 8.46 26.34 -1.46
N ILE A 215 9.24 27.10 -2.23
CA ILE A 215 10.36 26.56 -3.00
C ILE A 215 11.40 25.91 -2.07
N ILE A 216 11.78 26.61 -1.00
CA ILE A 216 12.73 26.11 0.00
C ILE A 216 12.19 24.83 0.65
N ALA A 217 10.91 24.84 1.05
CA ALA A 217 10.26 23.67 1.65
C ALA A 217 10.21 22.48 0.70
N ALA A 218 9.87 22.71 -0.58
CA ALA A 218 9.79 21.66 -1.59
C ALA A 218 11.15 21.02 -1.89
N VAL A 219 12.21 21.84 -2.02
CA VAL A 219 13.57 21.34 -2.33
C VAL A 219 14.20 20.63 -1.15
N GLY A 220 14.02 21.17 0.07
CA GLY A 220 14.63 20.62 1.29
C GLY A 220 13.74 19.64 2.07
N MET A 221 12.53 19.37 1.60
CA MET A 221 11.52 18.58 2.35
C MET A 221 11.27 19.18 3.75
N HIS A 222 11.25 20.52 3.86
CA HIS A 222 11.07 21.21 5.14
C HIS A 222 9.60 21.42 5.47
N ASN A 223 9.25 21.27 6.74
CA ASN A 223 7.94 21.63 7.26
C ASN A 223 7.75 23.15 7.21
N ILE A 224 6.50 23.62 7.02
CA ILE A 224 6.19 25.02 6.87
C ILE A 224 4.90 25.38 7.62
N LEU A 225 4.93 26.50 8.32
CA LEU A 225 3.76 27.10 8.97
C LEU A 225 3.41 28.42 8.26
N PHE A 226 2.20 28.50 7.74
CA PHE A 226 1.62 29.75 7.22
C PHE A 226 0.80 30.44 8.31
N GLU A 227 1.18 31.65 8.66
CA GLU A 227 0.39 32.52 9.53
C GLU A 227 -0.03 33.79 8.78
N GLY A 228 -1.30 34.11 8.81
CA GLY A 228 -1.82 35.30 8.14
C GLY A 228 -3.33 35.44 8.25
N SER A 229 -3.84 36.60 7.92
CA SER A 229 -5.28 36.90 7.95
C SER A 229 -6.09 35.96 7.06
N PRO A 230 -7.39 35.74 7.31
CA PRO A 230 -8.27 35.05 6.40
C PRO A 230 -8.18 35.61 4.97
N GLY A 231 -8.23 34.73 3.96
CA GLY A 231 -8.13 35.18 2.55
C GLY A 231 -6.72 35.56 2.06
N SER A 232 -5.66 35.41 2.88
CA SER A 232 -4.29 35.77 2.48
C SER A 232 -3.59 34.75 1.54
N GLY A 233 -4.28 33.69 1.10
CA GLY A 233 -3.73 32.71 0.15
C GLY A 233 -2.96 31.52 0.76
N LYS A 234 -3.02 31.31 2.08
CA LYS A 234 -2.31 30.22 2.79
C LYS A 234 -2.61 28.83 2.18
N SER A 235 -3.87 28.47 2.10
CA SER A 235 -4.31 27.18 1.55
C SER A 235 -4.06 27.09 0.03
N MET A 236 -4.05 28.23 -0.67
CA MET A 236 -3.72 28.31 -2.09
C MET A 236 -2.24 27.97 -2.34
N CYS A 237 -1.32 28.46 -1.50
CA CYS A 237 0.10 28.11 -1.55
C CYS A 237 0.32 26.64 -1.17
N ALA A 238 -0.32 26.16 -0.10
CA ALA A 238 -0.19 24.78 0.37
C ALA A 238 -0.55 23.76 -0.72
N LYS A 239 -1.69 23.94 -1.41
CA LYS A 239 -2.15 23.03 -2.48
C LYS A 239 -1.20 22.96 -3.68
N ARG A 240 -0.46 24.03 -3.96
CA ARG A 240 0.48 24.10 -5.08
C ARG A 240 1.84 23.51 -4.79
N LEU A 241 2.13 23.23 -3.51
CA LEU A 241 3.44 22.75 -3.09
C LEU A 241 3.80 21.42 -3.76
N VAL A 242 2.84 20.51 -3.91
CA VAL A 242 3.06 19.18 -4.54
C VAL A 242 3.55 19.27 -6.00
N TYR A 243 3.23 20.36 -6.71
CA TYR A 243 3.59 20.54 -8.12
C TYR A 243 5.01 21.09 -8.31
N ILE A 244 5.65 21.62 -7.27
CA ILE A 244 7.04 22.09 -7.31
C ILE A 244 8.01 21.16 -6.56
N MET A 245 7.52 20.07 -5.95
CA MET A 245 8.37 19.04 -5.38
C MET A 245 9.09 18.25 -6.47
N ALA A 246 10.22 17.64 -6.11
CA ALA A 246 10.96 16.76 -7.02
C ALA A 246 10.07 15.61 -7.55
N PRO A 247 10.32 15.10 -8.78
CA PRO A 247 9.63 13.93 -9.31
C PRO A 247 9.65 12.75 -8.33
N GLN A 248 8.60 11.93 -8.35
CA GLN A 248 8.56 10.70 -7.55
C GLN A 248 9.51 9.66 -8.14
N SER A 249 10.22 8.92 -7.29
CA SER A 249 10.85 7.69 -7.74
C SER A 249 9.80 6.66 -8.13
N LEU A 250 10.15 5.71 -8.98
CA LEU A 250 9.26 4.59 -9.33
C LEU A 250 8.77 3.85 -8.07
N GLU A 251 9.67 3.67 -7.09
CA GLU A 251 9.32 3.04 -5.81
C GLU A 251 8.28 3.85 -5.03
N GLU A 252 8.40 5.18 -4.98
CA GLU A 252 7.42 6.06 -4.33
C GLU A 252 6.06 5.99 -5.02
N VAL A 253 6.00 5.93 -6.35
CA VAL A 253 4.74 5.77 -7.11
C VAL A 253 4.06 4.45 -6.75
N LEU A 254 4.80 3.34 -6.78
CA LEU A 254 4.28 2.01 -6.44
C LEU A 254 3.79 1.94 -4.99
N LYS A 255 4.57 2.48 -4.06
CA LYS A 255 4.23 2.52 -2.64
C LYS A 255 2.98 3.36 -2.36
N SER A 256 2.87 4.53 -3.00
CA SER A 256 1.67 5.38 -2.91
C SER A 256 0.43 4.68 -3.44
N ALA A 257 0.53 3.98 -4.58
CA ALA A 257 -0.57 3.18 -5.12
C ALA A 257 -0.94 2.01 -4.19
N ALA A 258 0.05 1.34 -3.56
CA ALA A 258 -0.18 0.28 -2.59
C ALA A 258 -0.92 0.79 -1.34
N TYR A 259 -0.53 1.95 -0.82
CA TYR A 259 -1.20 2.55 0.34
C TYR A 259 -2.65 2.94 0.03
N ARG A 260 -2.93 3.48 -1.18
CA ARG A 260 -4.31 3.75 -1.61
C ARG A 260 -5.13 2.48 -1.76
N SER A 261 -4.56 1.44 -2.34
CA SER A 261 -5.21 0.13 -2.48
C SER A 261 -5.59 -0.47 -1.12
N LEU A 262 -4.74 -0.36 -0.09
CA LEU A 262 -5.06 -0.80 1.28
C LEU A 262 -6.25 -0.04 1.89
N ASN A 263 -6.50 1.18 1.46
CA ASN A 263 -7.64 1.99 1.91
C ASN A 263 -8.89 1.82 1.03
N LEU A 264 -8.91 0.82 0.16
CA LEU A 264 -9.99 0.56 -0.81
C LEU A 264 -10.28 1.77 -1.74
N GLN A 265 -9.30 2.68 -1.86
CA GLN A 265 -9.34 3.79 -2.81
C GLN A 265 -8.83 3.30 -4.16
N ASP A 266 -9.13 4.07 -5.19
CA ASP A 266 -8.58 3.79 -6.51
C ASP A 266 -7.05 3.74 -6.47
N SER A 267 -6.51 2.63 -6.96
CA SER A 267 -5.07 2.34 -6.95
C SER A 267 -4.41 2.68 -8.29
N GLU A 268 -4.95 3.67 -9.02
CA GLU A 268 -4.31 4.16 -10.24
C GLU A 268 -2.90 4.71 -9.94
N PHE A 269 -1.99 4.50 -10.87
CA PHE A 269 -0.67 5.11 -10.79
C PHE A 269 -0.76 6.61 -11.10
N THR A 270 -0.06 7.43 -10.34
CA THR A 270 -0.01 8.87 -10.56
C THR A 270 1.40 9.42 -10.33
N SER A 271 1.82 10.32 -11.21
CA SER A 271 3.07 11.07 -11.05
C SER A 271 2.93 12.25 -10.07
N THR A 272 1.70 12.68 -9.77
CA THR A 272 1.47 13.77 -8.82
C THR A 272 1.61 13.27 -7.39
N ARG A 273 2.39 13.97 -6.58
CA ARG A 273 2.57 13.66 -5.17
C ARG A 273 1.28 13.83 -4.39
N ALA A 274 1.09 13.02 -3.36
CA ALA A 274 -0.11 13.05 -2.54
C ALA A 274 -0.26 14.41 -1.81
N PHE A 275 -1.47 14.96 -1.83
CA PHE A 275 -1.88 16.09 -0.99
C PHE A 275 -3.02 15.63 -0.08
N ARG A 276 -2.77 15.54 1.21
CA ARG A 276 -3.77 15.10 2.20
C ARG A 276 -4.09 16.25 3.15
N SER A 277 -5.38 16.53 3.31
CA SER A 277 -5.86 17.64 4.14
C SER A 277 -7.03 17.18 5.01
N PRO A 278 -6.74 16.48 6.14
CA PRO A 278 -7.78 16.08 7.06
C PRO A 278 -8.45 17.33 7.67
N HIS A 279 -9.76 17.24 7.90
CA HIS A 279 -10.49 18.30 8.58
C HIS A 279 -10.14 18.31 10.07
N HIS A 280 -10.15 19.47 10.73
CA HIS A 280 -9.82 19.59 12.16
C HIS A 280 -10.74 18.77 13.09
N THR A 281 -11.96 18.42 12.65
CA THR A 281 -12.88 17.54 13.38
C THR A 281 -12.61 16.04 13.14
N SER A 282 -11.63 15.68 12.30
CA SER A 282 -11.30 14.29 12.04
C SER A 282 -10.83 13.58 13.31
N THR A 283 -11.25 12.32 13.45
CA THR A 283 -10.82 11.51 14.60
C THR A 283 -9.33 11.16 14.52
N LYS A 284 -8.69 10.94 15.68
CA LYS A 284 -7.30 10.48 15.75
C LYS A 284 -7.09 9.21 14.90
N SER A 285 -8.02 8.27 14.92
CA SER A 285 -7.92 7.03 14.13
C SER A 285 -8.05 7.25 12.61
N SER A 286 -8.77 8.26 12.17
CA SER A 286 -8.82 8.63 10.75
C SER A 286 -7.47 9.23 10.29
N ILE A 287 -6.86 10.07 11.11
CA ILE A 287 -5.60 10.76 10.77
C ILE A 287 -4.41 9.80 10.85
N PHE A 288 -4.25 9.08 11.95
CA PHE A 288 -3.09 8.24 12.23
C PHE A 288 -3.25 6.79 11.77
N GLY A 289 -4.46 6.39 11.46
CA GLY A 289 -4.81 5.02 11.21
C GLY A 289 -5.24 4.27 12.46
N GLY A 290 -5.90 3.16 12.26
CA GLY A 290 -6.43 2.33 13.34
C GLY A 290 -7.71 1.62 12.91
N GLY A 291 -8.38 1.01 13.84
CA GLY A 291 -9.63 0.25 13.64
C GLY A 291 -9.87 -0.63 14.85
N SER A 292 -11.07 -1.20 14.99
CA SER A 292 -11.40 -2.07 16.11
C SER A 292 -10.74 -3.45 15.98
N ASN A 293 -10.81 -4.08 14.82
CA ASN A 293 -10.31 -5.44 14.57
C ASN A 293 -9.11 -5.48 13.63
N VAL A 294 -9.10 -4.65 12.58
CA VAL A 294 -8.03 -4.59 11.57
C VAL A 294 -7.50 -3.17 11.51
N ALA A 295 -6.17 -3.03 11.46
CA ALA A 295 -5.52 -1.74 11.30
C ALA A 295 -5.82 -1.16 9.91
N LYS A 296 -6.55 -0.04 9.87
CA LYS A 296 -6.76 0.74 8.65
C LYS A 296 -5.68 1.81 8.52
N ILE A 297 -5.28 2.07 7.30
CA ILE A 297 -4.32 3.12 6.98
C ILE A 297 -4.96 4.50 7.23
N GLY A 298 -4.19 5.45 7.76
CA GLY A 298 -4.65 6.82 8.04
C GLY A 298 -4.12 7.84 7.04
N GLU A 299 -4.64 9.08 7.14
CA GLU A 299 -4.26 10.20 6.26
C GLU A 299 -2.74 10.47 6.28
N ILE A 300 -2.08 10.30 7.42
CA ILE A 300 -0.63 10.48 7.58
C ILE A 300 0.15 9.52 6.68
N ALA A 301 -0.19 8.24 6.68
CA ALA A 301 0.49 7.26 5.82
C ALA A 301 0.13 7.48 4.34
N LEU A 302 -1.11 7.90 4.04
CA LEU A 302 -1.52 8.27 2.68
C LEU A 302 -0.82 9.53 2.15
N ALA A 303 -0.27 10.37 3.04
CA ALA A 303 0.53 11.54 2.68
C ALA A 303 1.98 11.22 2.34
N ASN A 304 2.41 9.95 2.54
CA ASN A 304 3.80 9.56 2.31
C ASN A 304 4.31 9.97 0.91
N GLY A 305 5.50 10.56 0.86
CA GLY A 305 6.09 11.11 -0.36
C GLY A 305 5.47 12.43 -0.85
N GLY A 306 4.51 13.01 -0.14
CA GLY A 306 3.77 14.20 -0.54
C GLY A 306 3.65 15.28 0.54
N VAL A 307 2.46 15.83 0.70
CA VAL A 307 2.15 16.92 1.63
C VAL A 307 0.99 16.51 2.54
N LEU A 308 1.18 16.70 3.84
CA LEU A 308 0.13 16.65 4.85
C LEU A 308 -0.19 18.08 5.28
N PHE A 309 -1.39 18.55 4.97
CA PHE A 309 -1.82 19.91 5.22
C PHE A 309 -2.88 19.98 6.32
N PHE A 310 -2.58 20.69 7.39
CA PHE A 310 -3.51 21.02 8.47
C PHE A 310 -3.94 22.48 8.35
N ASP A 311 -5.13 22.68 7.81
CA ASP A 311 -5.74 24.02 7.83
C ASP A 311 -6.39 24.28 9.18
N GLU A 312 -6.45 25.54 9.61
CA GLU A 312 -6.94 25.93 10.92
C GLU A 312 -6.25 25.15 12.07
N PHE A 313 -4.92 25.03 12.01
CA PHE A 313 -4.11 24.18 12.87
C PHE A 313 -4.45 24.27 14.37
N PRO A 314 -4.73 25.44 14.99
CA PRO A 314 -5.09 25.53 16.40
C PRO A 314 -6.43 24.87 16.78
N HIS A 315 -7.27 24.53 15.79
CA HIS A 315 -8.56 23.87 16.04
C HIS A 315 -8.45 22.34 16.13
N PHE A 316 -7.31 21.76 15.79
CA PHE A 316 -7.08 20.34 16.02
C PHE A 316 -6.97 20.01 17.51
N SER A 317 -7.48 18.85 17.91
CA SER A 317 -7.37 18.43 19.32
C SER A 317 -5.90 18.26 19.72
N LYS A 318 -5.60 18.57 20.98
CA LYS A 318 -4.25 18.44 21.55
C LYS A 318 -3.68 17.03 21.37
N GLN A 319 -4.50 16.00 21.51
CA GLN A 319 -4.09 14.61 21.27
C GLN A 319 -3.64 14.34 19.83
N VAL A 320 -4.26 14.98 18.84
CA VAL A 320 -3.85 14.88 17.44
C VAL A 320 -2.50 15.57 17.25
N ILE A 321 -2.35 16.79 17.76
CA ILE A 321 -1.12 17.58 17.62
C ILE A 321 0.07 16.86 18.30
N GLU A 322 -0.08 16.37 19.52
CA GLU A 322 0.97 15.62 20.23
C GLU A 322 1.35 14.32 19.50
N SER A 323 0.37 13.65 18.89
CA SER A 323 0.62 12.40 18.14
C SER A 323 1.35 12.60 16.82
N LEU A 324 1.44 13.84 16.29
CA LEU A 324 2.24 14.15 15.09
C LEU A 324 3.75 14.02 15.34
N ARG A 325 4.19 14.04 16.59
CA ARG A 325 5.61 14.02 16.95
C ARG A 325 6.31 12.78 16.39
N GLU A 326 5.78 11.58 16.63
CA GLU A 326 6.35 10.33 16.15
C GLU A 326 6.53 10.33 14.61
N PRO A 327 5.48 10.55 13.78
CA PRO A 327 5.65 10.53 12.33
C PRO A 327 6.53 11.66 11.77
N LEU A 328 6.68 12.78 12.48
CA LEU A 328 7.55 13.89 12.04
C LEU A 328 9.02 13.69 12.44
N GLU A 329 9.30 13.02 13.55
CA GLU A 329 10.66 12.72 14.02
C GLU A 329 11.21 11.45 13.35
N ASP A 330 10.43 10.36 13.33
CA ASP A 330 10.87 9.03 12.92
C ASP A 330 10.56 8.71 11.45
N ASN A 331 9.76 9.52 10.76
CA ASN A 331 9.23 9.26 9.41
C ASN A 331 8.49 7.90 9.31
N GLN A 332 7.94 7.43 10.40
CA GLN A 332 7.19 6.18 10.51
C GLN A 332 6.04 6.33 11.50
N ILE A 333 5.03 5.49 11.35
CA ILE A 333 3.95 5.34 12.32
C ILE A 333 3.69 3.87 12.58
N HIS A 334 3.61 3.52 13.85
CA HIS A 334 3.34 2.17 14.31
C HIS A 334 1.88 2.02 14.75
N ILE A 335 1.12 1.18 14.07
CA ILE A 335 -0.26 0.88 14.42
C ILE A 335 -0.32 -0.52 15.00
N ALA A 336 -0.47 -0.62 16.31
CA ALA A 336 -0.64 -1.89 17.02
C ALA A 336 -2.12 -2.12 17.38
N ARG A 337 -2.64 -3.30 17.06
CA ARG A 337 -3.96 -3.81 17.42
C ARG A 337 -3.84 -5.26 17.89
N VAL A 338 -4.88 -5.78 18.50
CA VAL A 338 -4.87 -7.13 19.09
C VAL A 338 -4.40 -8.19 18.07
N ASN A 339 -4.84 -8.07 16.82
CA ASN A 339 -4.56 -9.06 15.78
C ASN A 339 -3.63 -8.55 14.66
N SER A 340 -3.10 -7.32 14.74
CA SER A 340 -2.23 -6.77 13.71
C SER A 340 -1.30 -5.70 14.26
N LYS A 341 -0.04 -5.77 13.84
CA LYS A 341 0.94 -4.70 14.02
C LYS A 341 1.42 -4.31 12.64
N VAL A 342 1.32 -3.04 12.29
CA VAL A 342 1.71 -2.55 10.97
C VAL A 342 2.49 -1.26 11.14
N THR A 343 3.59 -1.14 10.40
CA THR A 343 4.40 0.07 10.31
C THR A 343 4.24 0.67 8.92
N TYR A 344 3.89 1.94 8.86
CA TYR A 344 3.84 2.71 7.62
C TYR A 344 4.91 3.79 7.62
N GLU A 345 5.54 4.00 6.47
CA GLU A 345 6.39 5.15 6.25
C GLU A 345 5.54 6.42 6.15
N THR A 346 6.05 7.52 6.72
CA THR A 346 5.35 8.80 6.81
C THR A 346 6.27 9.97 6.46
N LYS A 347 7.08 9.80 5.42
CA LYS A 347 7.98 10.85 4.93
C LYS A 347 7.20 11.84 4.07
N PHE A 348 6.78 12.95 4.63
CA PHE A 348 6.01 14.00 3.95
C PHE A 348 6.48 15.40 4.38
N ILE A 349 6.10 16.42 3.63
CA ILE A 349 6.19 17.81 4.09
C ILE A 349 4.94 18.10 4.93
N PHE A 350 5.13 18.43 6.20
CA PHE A 350 4.04 18.91 7.03
C PHE A 350 3.82 20.42 6.79
N VAL A 351 2.61 20.77 6.39
CA VAL A 351 2.19 22.14 6.19
C VAL A 351 1.05 22.45 7.14
N ALA A 352 1.22 23.48 7.95
CA ALA A 352 0.16 23.98 8.80
C ALA A 352 -0.24 25.42 8.38
N ALA A 353 -1.51 25.75 8.51
CA ALA A 353 -2.00 27.10 8.32
C ALA A 353 -2.81 27.54 9.54
N GLN A 354 -2.58 28.75 9.98
CA GLN A 354 -3.33 29.37 11.09
C GLN A 354 -3.60 30.84 10.86
N ASN A 355 -4.62 31.32 11.52
CA ASN A 355 -4.83 32.75 11.65
C ASN A 355 -3.95 33.31 12.78
N PRO A 356 -3.64 34.61 12.80
CA PRO A 356 -2.78 35.19 13.82
C PRO A 356 -3.48 35.34 15.19
N CYS A 357 -4.81 35.27 15.21
CA CYS A 357 -5.64 35.29 16.41
C CYS A 357 -7.06 34.80 16.08
N THR A 358 -7.91 34.62 17.07
CA THR A 358 -9.29 34.13 16.93
C THR A 358 -10.12 34.95 15.94
N CYS A 359 -10.01 36.31 15.93
CA CYS A 359 -10.73 37.16 14.99
C CYS A 359 -10.01 37.26 13.61
N GLY A 360 -8.78 36.79 13.49
CA GLY A 360 -7.98 36.85 12.25
C GLY A 360 -7.35 38.17 11.89
N ASN A 361 -7.64 39.26 12.63
CA ASN A 361 -7.32 40.63 12.24
C ASN A 361 -6.04 41.20 12.87
N LEU A 362 -5.28 40.44 13.65
CA LEU A 362 -4.09 40.94 14.36
C LEU A 362 -3.08 41.61 13.42
N PHE A 363 -2.93 41.10 12.21
CA PHE A 363 -2.02 41.63 11.19
C PHE A 363 -2.74 42.36 10.07
N SER A 364 -4.05 42.65 10.23
CA SER A 364 -4.83 43.36 9.22
C SER A 364 -4.47 44.86 9.22
N ARG A 365 -4.32 45.45 8.03
CA ARG A 365 -4.14 46.89 7.87
C ARG A 365 -5.45 47.67 7.92
N ASN A 366 -6.56 46.97 7.61
CA ASN A 366 -7.87 47.63 7.40
C ASN A 366 -8.87 47.33 8.51
N LEU A 367 -8.61 46.33 9.35
CA LEU A 367 -9.53 45.87 10.41
C LEU A 367 -8.80 45.81 11.74
N ASN A 368 -9.41 46.37 12.77
CA ASN A 368 -8.83 46.31 14.13
C ASN A 368 -9.02 44.94 14.78
N CYS A 369 -7.96 44.43 15.38
CA CYS A 369 -8.04 43.24 16.21
C CYS A 369 -8.81 43.57 17.51
N LYS A 370 -9.75 42.66 17.86
CA LYS A 370 -10.57 42.76 19.09
C LYS A 370 -10.14 41.75 20.18
N CYS A 371 -9.11 40.93 19.91
CA CYS A 371 -8.64 39.92 20.84
C CYS A 371 -7.75 40.54 21.92
N SER A 372 -7.91 40.08 23.15
CA SER A 372 -6.96 40.36 24.23
C SER A 372 -5.65 39.57 24.03
N GLU A 373 -4.58 39.95 24.71
CA GLU A 373 -3.32 39.16 24.70
C GLU A 373 -3.53 37.72 25.20
N ASN A 374 -4.41 37.54 26.16
CA ASN A 374 -4.74 36.18 26.65
C ASN A 374 -5.50 35.35 25.61
N ASP A 375 -6.42 35.95 24.85
CA ASP A 375 -7.10 35.27 23.74
C ASP A 375 -6.13 34.81 22.68
N ILE A 376 -5.15 35.67 22.33
CA ILE A 376 -4.11 35.36 21.34
C ILE A 376 -3.21 34.21 21.85
N LYS A 377 -2.78 34.26 23.12
CA LYS A 377 -1.97 33.19 23.73
C LYS A 377 -2.73 31.86 23.75
N ASN A 378 -3.98 31.87 24.22
CA ASN A 378 -4.81 30.67 24.30
C ASN A 378 -5.13 30.08 22.92
N TYR A 379 -5.27 30.93 21.89
CA TYR A 379 -5.49 30.47 20.52
C TYR A 379 -4.27 29.76 19.94
N LYS A 380 -3.04 30.16 20.33
CA LYS A 380 -1.78 29.62 19.83
C LYS A 380 -1.19 28.50 20.71
N ALA A 381 -1.75 28.26 21.89
CA ALA A 381 -1.29 27.22 22.83
C ALA A 381 -1.89 25.83 22.51
#